data_a8fb0c893512dde5a54fdea4fbf34c40
#
_entry.id   a8fb0c893512dde5a54fdea4fbf34c40
#
_cell.length_a   1.000
_cell.length_b   1.000
_cell.length_c   1.000
_cell.angle_alpha   90.00
_cell.angle_beta   90.00
_cell.angle_gamma   90.00
#
_symmetry.space_group_name_H-M   'P 1'
#
loop_
_entity.id
_entity.type
_entity.pdbx_description
1 polymer ?
#
loop_
_entity_poly.entity_id
_entity_poly.type
_entity_poly.pdbx_seq_one_letter_code
_entity_poly.pdbx_strand_id
1 'polypeptide(L)'
;KFVQTWEGFVYHMTCRGSRFADGAKRNPNGEVFMKNRETDEWLRQNERSTRNFIRKWGHFVKHDVHLKPIVPPKYDIGFVVKNCNYALLYGLEPWCSSIYTDWASKGYIELEQPNTMFDLNKRVFNIFAEKNNDIIIRFDGKNFTDNNMQYITQLSEILANDELEIGAFELDIFEIQINKIKTYEKELINCKP
;
A
#
# COMPACT_ATOMS: atom_id res chain seq x y z
N LYS A 1 2.14 -14.85 18.34
CA LYS A 1 1.91 -13.61 19.08
C LYS A 1 3.28 -13.03 19.37
N PHE A 2 3.62 -11.87 18.79
CA PHE A 2 4.87 -11.17 19.10
C PHE A 2 4.62 -10.27 20.31
N VAL A 3 5.49 -10.33 21.30
CA VAL A 3 5.44 -9.47 22.48
C VAL A 3 6.69 -8.60 22.44
N GLN A 4 6.50 -7.31 22.42
CA GLN A 4 7.61 -6.37 22.58
C GLN A 4 8.00 -6.35 24.06
N THR A 5 9.25 -6.66 24.36
CA THR A 5 9.80 -6.63 25.72
C THR A 5 11.02 -5.72 25.77
N TRP A 6 11.18 -5.00 26.89
CA TRP A 6 12.38 -4.22 27.19
C TRP A 6 13.48 -5.09 27.84
N GLU A 7 13.19 -6.33 28.20
CA GLU A 7 14.14 -7.27 28.80
C GLU A 7 15.08 -7.90 27.78
N GLY A 8 14.75 -7.81 26.50
CA GLY A 8 15.61 -8.27 25.41
C GLY A 8 15.59 -7.26 24.29
N PHE A 9 16.68 -6.58 24.06
CA PHE A 9 16.82 -5.70 22.92
C PHE A 9 18.00 -6.14 22.03
N VAL A 10 17.80 -6.06 20.72
CA VAL A 10 18.86 -6.24 19.74
C VAL A 10 19.31 -4.87 19.29
N TYR A 11 20.56 -4.52 19.60
CA TYR A 11 21.15 -3.30 19.10
C TYR A 11 21.50 -3.48 17.62
N HIS A 12 20.69 -2.91 16.74
CA HIS A 12 20.92 -2.95 15.30
C HIS A 12 22.00 -1.94 14.91
N MET A 13 23.24 -2.39 14.79
CA MET A 13 24.40 -1.56 14.43
C MET A 13 24.49 -1.31 12.93
N THR A 14 23.43 -0.83 12.30
CA THR A 14 23.36 -0.58 10.86
C THR A 14 24.49 0.30 10.33
N CYS A 15 25.02 1.16 11.18
CA CYS A 15 26.06 2.11 10.79
C CYS A 15 27.48 1.64 11.10
N ARG A 16 27.66 0.58 11.88
CA ARG A 16 29.01 0.12 12.29
C ARG A 16 29.54 -1.05 11.47
N GLY A 17 28.66 -1.82 10.85
CA GLY A 17 29.06 -2.91 9.93
C GLY A 17 29.62 -2.41 8.60
N SER A 18 29.32 -1.20 8.22
CA SER A 18 29.86 -0.51 7.05
C SER A 18 31.08 0.32 7.38
N ARG A 19 31.95 -0.20 8.27
CA ARG A 19 33.21 0.48 8.50
C ARG A 19 33.87 0.72 7.15
N PHE A 20 33.99 1.94 6.83
CA PHE A 20 34.88 2.69 5.97
C PHE A 20 35.92 1.93 5.14
N ALA A 21 36.22 0.68 5.44
CA ALA A 21 37.09 -0.21 4.66
C ALA A 21 36.63 -0.35 3.20
N ASP A 22 35.31 -0.21 2.96
CA ASP A 22 34.71 -0.30 1.61
C ASP A 22 34.42 1.08 1.00
N GLY A 23 34.91 2.17 1.56
CA GLY A 23 34.68 3.52 1.05
C GLY A 23 33.26 4.06 1.29
N ALA A 24 32.49 3.44 2.19
CA ALA A 24 31.19 3.96 2.58
C ALA A 24 31.34 5.34 3.22
N LYS A 25 30.85 6.36 2.54
CA LYS A 25 30.83 7.73 3.04
C LYS A 25 29.48 8.00 3.70
N ARG A 26 29.50 8.66 4.85
CA ARG A 26 28.26 9.26 5.37
C ARG A 26 27.82 10.36 4.40
N ASN A 27 26.59 10.28 3.97
CA ASN A 27 25.93 11.38 3.30
C ASN A 27 25.96 12.60 4.26
N PRO A 28 26.15 13.84 3.77
CA PRO A 28 26.05 15.06 4.58
C PRO A 28 24.76 15.15 5.38
N ASN A 29 23.67 14.51 4.93
CA ASN A 29 22.38 14.43 5.60
C ASN A 29 22.28 13.32 6.67
N GLY A 30 23.39 12.66 7.02
CA GLY A 30 23.40 11.62 8.05
C GLY A 30 23.04 10.22 7.59
N GLU A 31 22.66 10.03 6.34
CA GLU A 31 22.39 8.70 5.75
C GLU A 31 23.68 7.91 5.58
N VAL A 32 23.62 6.64 5.88
CA VAL A 32 24.75 5.71 5.69
C VAL A 32 24.54 4.91 4.42
N PHE A 33 25.44 5.13 3.47
CA PHE A 33 25.51 4.30 2.27
C PHE A 33 25.94 2.87 2.66
N MET A 34 25.14 1.90 2.31
CA MET A 34 25.47 0.48 2.44
C MET A 34 25.72 -0.12 1.06
N LYS A 35 26.87 -0.75 0.90
CA LYS A 35 27.21 -1.50 -0.32
C LYS A 35 26.07 -2.47 -0.67
N ASN A 36 25.67 -2.50 -1.93
CA ASN A 36 24.60 -3.31 -2.51
C ASN A 36 23.16 -2.88 -2.22
N ARG A 37 22.89 -1.80 -1.48
CA ARG A 37 21.52 -1.28 -1.31
C ARG A 37 20.98 -0.52 -2.53
N GLU A 38 21.79 -0.31 -3.54
CA GLU A 38 21.42 0.35 -4.81
C GLU A 38 21.40 -0.63 -5.99
N THR A 39 21.57 -1.93 -5.73
CA THR A 39 21.41 -2.91 -6.80
C THR A 39 19.94 -3.02 -7.20
N ASP A 40 19.71 -3.26 -8.50
CA ASP A 40 18.33 -3.49 -9.03
C ASP A 40 17.62 -4.62 -8.30
N GLU A 41 18.34 -5.65 -7.85
CA GLU A 41 17.78 -6.74 -7.08
C GLU A 41 17.29 -6.27 -5.71
N TRP A 42 18.08 -5.45 -5.01
CA TRP A 42 17.69 -4.89 -3.72
C TRP A 42 16.49 -3.95 -3.87
N LEU A 43 16.49 -3.08 -4.89
CA LEU A 43 15.38 -2.17 -5.17
C LEU A 43 14.10 -2.95 -5.46
N ARG A 44 14.15 -3.96 -6.32
CA ARG A 44 12.99 -4.84 -6.60
C ARG A 44 12.49 -5.56 -5.36
N GLN A 45 13.39 -6.09 -4.53
CA GLN A 45 13.01 -6.76 -3.29
C GLN A 45 12.36 -5.80 -2.30
N ASN A 46 12.86 -4.59 -2.20
CA ASN A 46 12.33 -3.55 -1.32
C ASN A 46 10.94 -3.11 -1.78
N GLU A 47 10.78 -2.87 -3.07
CA GLU A 47 9.51 -2.53 -3.68
C GLU A 47 8.47 -3.64 -3.49
N ARG A 48 8.81 -4.88 -3.77
CA ARG A 48 7.97 -6.06 -3.51
C ARG A 48 7.52 -6.13 -2.05
N SER A 49 8.43 -5.92 -1.11
CA SER A 49 8.13 -5.95 0.32
C SER A 49 7.17 -4.82 0.71
N THR A 50 7.40 -3.62 0.22
CA THR A 50 6.56 -2.44 0.45
C THR A 50 5.15 -2.65 -0.11
N ARG A 51 5.02 -3.12 -1.34
CA ARG A 51 3.73 -3.42 -1.96
C ARG A 51 2.93 -4.46 -1.17
N ASN A 52 3.57 -5.55 -0.73
CA ASN A 52 2.93 -6.58 0.10
C ASN A 52 2.55 -6.06 1.49
N PHE A 53 3.33 -5.16 2.06
CA PHE A 53 2.99 -4.49 3.30
C PHE A 53 1.71 -3.65 3.13
N ILE A 54 1.63 -2.84 2.07
CA ILE A 54 0.45 -2.02 1.78
C ILE A 54 -0.78 -2.91 1.52
N ARG A 55 -0.67 -3.99 0.73
CA ARG A 55 -1.77 -4.95 0.51
C ARG A 55 -2.32 -5.50 1.83
N LYS A 56 -1.43 -5.76 2.79
CA LYS A 56 -1.80 -6.30 4.10
C LYS A 56 -2.42 -5.25 5.01
N TRP A 57 -1.84 -4.08 5.10
CA TRP A 57 -2.16 -3.08 6.11
C TRP A 57 -2.94 -1.88 5.60
N GLY A 58 -2.93 -1.62 4.29
CA GLY A 58 -3.61 -0.47 3.66
C GLY A 58 -2.89 0.87 3.80
N HIS A 59 -1.68 0.89 4.35
CA HIS A 59 -0.91 2.10 4.57
C HIS A 59 0.60 1.82 4.58
N PHE A 60 1.43 2.86 4.52
CA PHE A 60 2.86 2.75 4.78
C PHE A 60 3.15 2.51 6.28
N VAL A 61 4.36 2.02 6.57
CA VAL A 61 4.83 1.93 7.96
C VAL A 61 4.85 3.31 8.58
N LYS A 62 4.18 3.46 9.73
CA LYS A 62 4.14 4.68 10.52
C LYS A 62 4.52 4.37 11.97
N HIS A 63 5.12 5.32 12.65
CA HIS A 63 5.43 5.25 14.07
C HIS A 63 5.31 6.63 14.72
N ASP A 64 5.07 6.66 16.00
CA ASP A 64 5.08 7.87 16.81
C ASP A 64 6.52 8.33 17.17
N VAL A 65 6.63 9.39 17.93
CA VAL A 65 7.91 9.93 18.40
C VAL A 65 8.68 8.96 19.31
N HIS A 66 8.00 7.97 19.88
CA HIS A 66 8.57 6.91 20.72
C HIS A 66 8.83 5.61 19.94
N LEU A 67 8.79 5.66 18.61
CA LEU A 67 8.94 4.52 17.72
C LEU A 67 7.87 3.41 17.90
N LYS A 68 6.74 3.74 18.51
CA LYS A 68 5.60 2.80 18.57
C LYS A 68 4.89 2.79 17.23
N PRO A 69 4.49 1.61 16.74
CA PRO A 69 3.79 1.52 15.45
C PRO A 69 2.43 2.22 15.54
N ILE A 70 2.13 3.05 14.57
CA ILE A 70 0.82 3.59 14.31
C ILE A 70 0.19 2.71 13.23
N VAL A 71 -0.94 2.10 13.53
CA VAL A 71 -1.68 1.22 12.63
C VAL A 71 -3.03 1.88 12.33
N PRO A 72 -3.16 2.62 11.22
CA PRO A 72 -4.44 3.14 10.78
C PRO A 72 -5.46 2.02 10.54
N PRO A 73 -6.74 2.30 10.64
CA PRO A 73 -7.78 1.33 10.29
C PRO A 73 -7.66 0.90 8.83
N LYS A 74 -8.00 -0.34 8.53
CA LYS A 74 -8.11 -0.83 7.16
C LYS A 74 -9.57 -0.96 6.77
N TYR A 75 -9.90 -0.50 5.57
CA TYR A 75 -11.24 -0.53 5.00
C TYR A 75 -11.29 -1.43 3.76
N ASP A 76 -12.46 -1.96 3.46
CA ASP A 76 -12.72 -2.68 2.21
C ASP A 76 -13.03 -1.69 1.10
N ILE A 77 -11.98 -1.33 0.34
CA ILE A 77 -12.02 -0.31 -0.70
C ILE A 77 -11.98 -0.99 -2.07
N GLY A 78 -12.93 -0.61 -2.93
CA GLY A 78 -12.94 -0.93 -4.34
C GLY A 78 -12.61 0.30 -5.19
N PHE A 79 -11.51 0.29 -5.94
CA PHE A 79 -11.24 1.32 -6.95
C PHE A 79 -11.91 0.96 -8.27
N VAL A 80 -12.61 1.91 -8.89
CA VAL A 80 -13.18 1.79 -10.23
C VAL A 80 -12.50 2.81 -11.13
N VAL A 81 -11.60 2.33 -11.98
CA VAL A 81 -10.70 3.17 -12.77
C VAL A 81 -11.03 3.04 -14.25
N LYS A 82 -11.55 4.11 -14.87
CA LYS A 82 -11.68 4.26 -16.32
C LYS A 82 -10.36 4.73 -16.92
N ASN A 83 -10.13 4.43 -18.19
CA ASN A 83 -8.91 4.82 -18.91
C ASN A 83 -7.63 4.40 -18.14
N CYS A 84 -7.65 3.22 -17.55
CA CYS A 84 -6.55 2.66 -16.78
C CYS A 84 -5.40 2.25 -17.73
N ASN A 85 -4.20 2.22 -17.21
CA ASN A 85 -3.02 1.65 -17.87
C ASN A 85 -2.21 0.80 -16.89
N TYR A 86 -1.15 0.16 -17.39
CA TYR A 86 -0.30 -0.70 -16.55
C TYR A 86 0.31 0.02 -15.35
N ALA A 87 0.87 1.21 -15.57
CA ALA A 87 1.55 1.95 -14.50
C ALA A 87 0.58 2.37 -13.39
N LEU A 88 -0.61 2.82 -13.79
CA LEU A 88 -1.66 3.20 -12.85
C LEU A 88 -2.20 1.98 -12.08
N LEU A 89 -2.47 0.87 -12.77
CA LEU A 89 -2.88 -0.37 -12.14
C LEU A 89 -1.82 -0.87 -11.15
N TYR A 90 -0.55 -0.85 -11.55
CA TYR A 90 0.58 -1.23 -10.72
C TYR A 90 0.68 -0.37 -9.46
N GLY A 91 0.52 0.95 -9.58
CA GLY A 91 0.56 1.89 -8.46
C GLY A 91 -0.59 1.72 -7.47
N LEU A 92 -1.80 1.47 -7.97
CA LEU A 92 -3.04 1.51 -7.18
C LEU A 92 -3.43 0.18 -6.54
N GLU A 93 -3.16 -0.96 -7.20
CA GLU A 93 -3.65 -2.26 -6.76
C GLU A 93 -3.31 -2.59 -5.29
N PRO A 94 -2.14 -2.28 -4.75
CA PRO A 94 -1.84 -2.58 -3.35
C PRO A 94 -2.72 -1.85 -2.32
N TRP A 95 -3.29 -0.71 -2.69
CA TRP A 95 -4.01 0.20 -1.80
C TRP A 95 -5.49 -0.11 -1.60
N CYS A 96 -6.02 -1.08 -2.32
CA CYS A 96 -7.43 -1.44 -2.27
C CYS A 96 -7.63 -2.94 -2.04
N SER A 97 -8.83 -3.34 -1.69
CA SER A 97 -9.22 -4.76 -1.64
C SER A 97 -9.50 -5.29 -3.04
N SER A 98 -10.10 -4.45 -3.89
CA SER A 98 -10.44 -4.77 -5.26
C SER A 98 -10.22 -3.58 -6.19
N ILE A 99 -9.74 -3.83 -7.39
CA ILE A 99 -9.65 -2.81 -8.43
C ILE A 99 -10.39 -3.27 -9.69
N TYR A 100 -11.26 -2.41 -10.19
CA TYR A 100 -12.09 -2.63 -11.37
C TYR A 100 -11.61 -1.72 -12.48
N THR A 101 -11.12 -2.30 -13.57
CA THR A 101 -10.46 -1.55 -14.64
C THR A 101 -11.00 -1.93 -16.02
N ASP A 102 -10.99 -0.98 -16.95
CA ASP A 102 -11.25 -1.19 -18.37
C ASP A 102 -10.03 -1.70 -19.14
N TRP A 103 -8.86 -1.75 -18.49
CA TRP A 103 -7.62 -2.23 -19.09
C TRP A 103 -7.48 -3.76 -19.00
N ALA A 104 -6.81 -4.36 -19.99
CA ALA A 104 -6.58 -5.80 -20.05
C ALA A 104 -5.54 -6.24 -18.99
N SER A 105 -6.03 -6.61 -17.81
CA SER A 105 -5.22 -6.84 -16.60
C SER A 105 -4.47 -8.17 -16.55
N LYS A 106 -4.70 -9.10 -17.51
CA LYS A 106 -4.09 -10.44 -17.50
C LYS A 106 -2.56 -10.40 -17.42
N GLY A 107 -1.91 -9.58 -18.24
CA GLY A 107 -0.45 -9.43 -18.23
C GLY A 107 0.08 -8.89 -16.90
N TYR A 108 -0.65 -7.99 -16.26
CA TYR A 108 -0.31 -7.52 -14.91
C TYR A 108 -0.36 -8.65 -13.87
N ILE A 109 -1.44 -9.44 -13.89
CA ILE A 109 -1.62 -10.57 -12.96
C ILE A 109 -0.51 -11.61 -13.15
N GLU A 110 -0.19 -11.97 -14.38
CA GLU A 110 0.87 -12.94 -14.68
C GLU A 110 2.25 -12.50 -14.19
N LEU A 111 2.57 -11.21 -14.31
CA LEU A 111 3.85 -10.65 -13.87
C LEU A 111 3.93 -10.44 -12.36
N GLU A 112 2.83 -10.02 -11.73
CA GLU A 112 2.85 -9.64 -10.31
C GLU A 112 2.48 -10.80 -9.37
N GLN A 113 1.71 -11.79 -9.80
CA GLN A 113 1.31 -12.92 -8.94
C GLN A 113 2.50 -13.66 -8.28
N PRO A 114 3.65 -13.88 -8.94
CA PRO A 114 4.81 -14.50 -8.29
C PRO A 114 5.43 -13.66 -7.17
N ASN A 115 5.12 -12.37 -7.10
CA ASN A 115 5.66 -11.43 -6.11
C ASN A 115 4.81 -11.33 -4.85
N THR A 116 3.63 -11.98 -4.81
CA THR A 116 2.70 -11.83 -3.70
C THR A 116 1.98 -13.13 -3.38
N MET A 117 1.63 -13.31 -2.08
CA MET A 117 0.78 -14.40 -1.62
C MET A 117 -0.72 -14.07 -1.78
N PHE A 118 -1.07 -12.83 -2.07
CA PHE A 118 -2.45 -12.44 -2.35
C PHE A 118 -2.87 -12.96 -3.71
N ASP A 119 -4.09 -13.52 -3.80
CA ASP A 119 -4.66 -13.98 -5.07
C ASP A 119 -5.15 -12.78 -5.89
N LEU A 120 -4.36 -12.38 -6.88
CA LEU A 120 -4.66 -11.21 -7.70
C LEU A 120 -5.89 -11.42 -8.60
N ASN A 121 -6.28 -12.66 -8.90
CA ASN A 121 -7.52 -12.92 -9.63
C ASN A 121 -8.78 -12.57 -8.80
N LYS A 122 -8.63 -12.46 -7.48
CA LYS A 122 -9.69 -12.02 -6.56
C LYS A 122 -9.61 -10.54 -6.21
N ARG A 123 -8.68 -9.82 -6.81
CA ARG A 123 -8.44 -8.40 -6.53
C ARG A 123 -8.60 -7.53 -7.77
N VAL A 124 -8.26 -8.05 -8.95
CA VAL A 124 -8.27 -7.29 -10.20
C VAL A 124 -9.38 -7.79 -11.09
N PHE A 125 -10.34 -6.93 -11.35
CA PHE A 125 -11.57 -7.25 -12.06
C PHE A 125 -11.77 -6.37 -13.31
N ASN A 126 -12.59 -6.84 -14.22
CA ASN A 126 -13.08 -5.99 -15.30
C ASN A 126 -14.04 -4.92 -14.73
N ILE A 127 -14.04 -3.74 -15.33
CA ILE A 127 -14.84 -2.58 -14.88
C ILE A 127 -16.35 -2.87 -14.84
N PHE A 128 -16.83 -3.85 -15.59
CA PHE A 128 -18.25 -4.26 -15.61
C PHE A 128 -18.60 -5.28 -14.53
N ALA A 129 -17.61 -5.81 -13.80
CA ALA A 129 -17.88 -6.72 -12.70
C ALA A 129 -18.67 -6.03 -11.58
N GLU A 130 -19.40 -6.82 -10.80
CA GLU A 130 -20.14 -6.36 -9.64
C GLU A 130 -19.18 -5.79 -8.57
N LYS A 131 -19.56 -4.66 -7.95
CA LYS A 131 -18.76 -3.96 -6.94
C LYS A 131 -19.41 -4.18 -5.57
N ASN A 132 -18.82 -5.08 -4.78
CA ASN A 132 -19.36 -5.48 -3.47
C ASN A 132 -18.57 -4.91 -2.29
N ASN A 133 -17.68 -3.96 -2.55
CA ASN A 133 -16.86 -3.34 -1.50
C ASN A 133 -17.69 -2.38 -0.63
N ASP A 134 -17.28 -2.26 0.61
CA ASP A 134 -17.93 -1.36 1.58
C ASP A 134 -17.74 0.13 1.17
N ILE A 135 -16.61 0.45 0.55
CA ILE A 135 -16.32 1.79 0.01
C ILE A 135 -15.89 1.65 -1.45
N ILE A 136 -16.50 2.43 -2.32
CA ILE A 136 -16.21 2.42 -3.75
C ILE A 136 -15.74 3.81 -4.17
N ILE A 137 -14.57 3.88 -4.79
CA ILE A 137 -13.95 5.12 -5.26
C ILE A 137 -13.80 5.04 -6.75
N ARG A 138 -14.45 5.98 -7.47
CA ARG A 138 -14.46 6.05 -8.94
C ARG A 138 -13.66 7.25 -9.41
N PHE A 139 -12.90 7.07 -10.47
CA PHE A 139 -12.19 8.17 -11.13
C PHE A 139 -11.75 7.79 -12.55
N ASP A 140 -11.37 8.82 -13.32
CA ASP A 140 -10.78 8.66 -14.65
C ASP A 140 -9.25 8.70 -14.52
N GLY A 141 -8.58 7.64 -14.95
CA GLY A 141 -7.12 7.53 -14.91
C GLY A 141 -6.38 8.55 -15.75
N LYS A 142 -7.06 9.19 -16.76
CA LYS A 142 -6.47 10.29 -17.53
C LYS A 142 -6.24 11.54 -16.68
N ASN A 143 -7.05 11.73 -15.66
CA ASN A 143 -6.98 12.89 -14.77
C ASN A 143 -6.10 12.62 -13.54
N PHE A 144 -5.58 11.38 -13.38
CA PHE A 144 -4.80 11.00 -12.22
C PHE A 144 -3.38 11.57 -12.31
N THR A 145 -2.97 12.24 -11.25
CA THR A 145 -1.66 12.89 -11.10
C THR A 145 -0.94 12.40 -9.84
N ASP A 146 0.33 12.77 -9.68
CA ASP A 146 1.10 12.46 -8.47
C ASP A 146 0.48 13.08 -7.20
N ASN A 147 -0.20 14.22 -7.32
CA ASN A 147 -0.91 14.84 -6.20
C ASN A 147 -2.09 13.96 -5.73
N ASN A 148 -2.79 13.32 -6.67
CA ASN A 148 -3.88 12.40 -6.33
C ASN A 148 -3.39 11.17 -5.58
N MET A 149 -2.14 10.73 -5.86
CA MET A 149 -1.53 9.64 -5.11
C MET A 149 -1.35 9.96 -3.62
N GLN A 150 -1.20 11.22 -3.24
CA GLN A 150 -1.14 11.62 -1.83
C GLN A 150 -2.45 11.33 -1.10
N TYR A 151 -3.61 11.56 -1.74
CA TYR A 151 -4.91 11.18 -1.16
C TYR A 151 -5.02 9.66 -0.97
N ILE A 152 -4.57 8.88 -1.96
CA ILE A 152 -4.56 7.41 -1.85
C ILE A 152 -3.71 6.95 -0.66
N THR A 153 -2.53 7.54 -0.45
CA THR A 153 -1.65 7.16 0.67
C THR A 153 -2.19 7.54 2.05
N GLN A 154 -3.10 8.51 2.11
CA GLN A 154 -3.73 8.99 3.34
C GLN A 154 -5.19 8.51 3.49
N LEU A 155 -5.66 7.68 2.57
CA LEU A 155 -7.07 7.30 2.48
C LEU A 155 -7.61 6.69 3.77
N SER A 156 -6.83 5.83 4.43
CA SER A 156 -7.23 5.25 5.72
C SER A 156 -7.45 6.28 6.83
N GLU A 157 -6.72 7.39 6.79
CA GLU A 157 -6.84 8.48 7.77
C GLU A 157 -8.01 9.39 7.41
N ILE A 158 -8.20 9.66 6.12
CA ILE A 158 -9.36 10.42 5.62
C ILE A 158 -10.66 9.70 6.00
N LEU A 159 -10.70 8.38 5.78
CA LEU A 159 -11.87 7.55 6.08
C LEU A 159 -12.08 7.30 7.59
N ALA A 160 -11.07 7.49 8.41
CA ALA A 160 -11.17 7.38 9.87
C ALA A 160 -11.68 8.67 10.53
N ASN A 161 -11.97 9.71 9.77
CA ASN A 161 -12.58 10.92 10.29
C ASN A 161 -14.03 10.63 10.75
N ASP A 162 -14.33 10.89 12.01
CA ASP A 162 -15.65 10.64 12.63
C ASP A 162 -16.79 11.46 11.99
N GLU A 163 -16.45 12.47 11.19
CA GLU A 163 -17.43 13.30 10.46
C GLU A 163 -17.94 12.64 9.16
N LEU A 164 -17.32 11.54 8.72
CA LEU A 164 -17.73 10.85 7.50
C LEU A 164 -18.93 9.94 7.75
N GLU A 165 -20.01 10.17 7.03
CA GLU A 165 -21.23 9.40 7.06
C GLU A 165 -21.37 8.46 5.85
N ILE A 166 -22.28 7.49 5.95
CA ILE A 166 -22.70 6.68 4.80
C ILE A 166 -23.33 7.60 3.76
N GLY A 167 -22.90 7.48 2.50
CA GLY A 167 -23.36 8.33 1.42
C GLY A 167 -22.33 8.48 0.32
N ALA A 168 -22.54 9.48 -0.53
CA ALA A 168 -21.65 9.81 -1.62
C ALA A 168 -21.11 11.23 -1.45
N PHE A 169 -19.81 11.39 -1.71
CA PHE A 169 -19.16 12.71 -1.74
C PHE A 169 -18.02 12.71 -2.77
N GLU A 170 -17.56 13.90 -3.09
CA GLU A 170 -16.45 14.11 -4.03
C GLU A 170 -15.22 14.65 -3.29
N LEU A 171 -14.06 14.15 -3.67
CA LEU A 171 -12.77 14.64 -3.19
C LEU A 171 -11.84 14.76 -4.40
N ASP A 172 -11.59 15.96 -4.86
CA ASP A 172 -10.80 16.23 -6.07
C ASP A 172 -11.38 15.47 -7.30
N ILE A 173 -10.63 14.54 -7.88
CA ILE A 173 -11.09 13.70 -9.00
C ILE A 173 -11.88 12.46 -8.57
N PHE A 174 -11.98 12.20 -7.28
CA PHE A 174 -12.55 10.97 -6.73
C PHE A 174 -14.03 11.15 -6.39
N GLU A 175 -14.88 10.31 -6.98
CA GLU A 175 -16.24 10.08 -6.53
C GLU A 175 -16.23 8.95 -5.50
N ILE A 176 -16.51 9.25 -4.24
CA ILE A 176 -16.43 8.31 -3.14
C ILE A 176 -17.84 7.93 -2.69
N GLN A 177 -18.17 6.65 -2.74
CA GLN A 177 -19.41 6.07 -2.25
C GLN A 177 -19.12 5.22 -1.03
N ILE A 178 -19.59 5.63 0.13
CA ILE A 178 -19.51 4.86 1.37
C ILE A 178 -20.83 4.12 1.56
N ASN A 179 -20.81 2.80 1.48
CA ASN A 179 -21.94 1.92 1.76
C ASN A 179 -21.93 1.46 3.22
N LYS A 180 -20.72 1.26 3.77
CA LYS A 180 -20.47 0.88 5.16
C LYS A 180 -19.15 1.46 5.63
N ILE A 181 -19.09 1.81 6.92
CA ILE A 181 -17.85 2.18 7.61
C ILE A 181 -17.51 1.04 8.57
N LYS A 182 -16.83 0.03 8.05
CA LYS A 182 -16.37 -1.12 8.82
C LYS A 182 -14.87 -1.28 8.65
N THR A 183 -14.15 -1.41 9.77
CA THR A 183 -12.72 -1.68 9.77
C THR A 183 -12.42 -3.17 9.86
N TYR A 184 -11.35 -3.59 9.20
CA TYR A 184 -10.92 -4.99 9.13
C TYR A 184 -9.58 -5.19 9.84
N GLU A 185 -9.57 -5.02 11.16
CA GLU A 185 -8.34 -5.16 11.94
C GLU A 185 -7.83 -6.60 12.07
N LYS A 186 -8.70 -7.59 11.95
CA LYS A 186 -8.39 -9.00 12.26
C LYS A 186 -8.61 -10.00 11.14
N GLU A 187 -9.44 -9.71 10.15
CA GLU A 187 -9.90 -10.71 9.17
C GLU A 187 -9.04 -10.79 7.90
N LEU A 188 -8.23 -9.79 7.64
CA LEU A 188 -7.45 -9.70 6.39
C LEU A 188 -6.09 -10.40 6.43
N ILE A 189 -5.82 -11.17 7.47
CA ILE A 189 -4.60 -11.97 7.61
C ILE A 189 -4.79 -13.40 7.06
N ASN A 190 -5.88 -13.70 6.41
CA ASN A 190 -6.06 -14.98 5.73
C ASN A 190 -5.21 -15.02 4.45
N CYS A 191 -3.89 -15.15 4.66
CA CYS A 191 -3.05 -15.79 3.66
C CYS A 191 -3.58 -17.22 3.48
N LYS A 192 -3.84 -17.65 2.25
CA LYS A 192 -4.05 -19.07 1.99
C LYS A 192 -2.92 -19.89 2.61
N PRO A 193 -3.21 -21.03 3.22
CA PRO A 193 -2.19 -21.99 3.62
C PRO A 193 -1.37 -22.44 2.42
#